data_cde6ac0d5a5a928361ff16460d78a3f4
#
_entry.id   cde6ac0d5a5a928361ff16460d78a3f4
#
_cell.length_a   1.000
_cell.length_b   1.000
_cell.length_c   1.000
_cell.angle_alpha   90.00
_cell.angle_beta   90.00
_cell.angle_gamma   90.00
#
_symmetry.space_group_name_H-M   'P 1'
#
loop_
_entity.id
_entity.type
_entity.pdbx_description
1 polymer ?
#
loop_
_entity_poly.entity_id
_entity_poly.type
_entity_poly.pdbx_seq_one_letter_code
_entity_poly.pdbx_strand_id
1 'polypeptide(L)'
;MYCVKCGVELADSEQKCPLCHTPVYFPGFVPKEEDRTYPRFEKPETVNPRGIYFIISFALAIAAIISFVADLNMGNGITWSGYVIGGIALFYVLFVLPGWFRKYNPAIFIPTDFVAIGLYLFYINFATGGRWFISFALPVTGIVTLLISTITILSYYLKKGYLYIYGGVLIAAGAFCPAIETLCIVTFNQTPMLWSLYPLIALFLIGMMLIVIAIVKPLRESLCRIFAI
;
A
#
# COMPACT_ATOMS: atom_id res chain seq x y z
N MET A 1 9.56 -48.86 19.50
CA MET A 1 10.92 -48.95 20.10
C MET A 1 11.09 -48.04 21.28
N TYR A 2 12.12 -48.26 22.18
CA TYR A 2 12.32 -47.44 23.37
C TYR A 2 13.65 -46.65 23.27
N CYS A 3 13.63 -45.41 23.74
CA CYS A 3 14.85 -44.62 23.80
C CYS A 3 15.81 -45.18 24.86
N VAL A 4 17.02 -45.45 24.47
CA VAL A 4 18.07 -46.05 25.37
C VAL A 4 18.47 -45.09 26.53
N LYS A 5 18.28 -43.77 26.34
CA LYS A 5 18.69 -42.75 27.33
C LYS A 5 17.58 -42.38 28.31
N CYS A 6 16.33 -42.21 27.87
CA CYS A 6 15.23 -41.72 28.70
C CYS A 6 14.07 -42.73 28.83
N GLY A 7 14.15 -43.92 28.21
CA GLY A 7 13.16 -44.99 28.35
C GLY A 7 11.78 -44.75 27.74
N VAL A 8 11.61 -43.61 27.03
CA VAL A 8 10.32 -43.29 26.38
C VAL A 8 10.08 -44.19 25.19
N GLU A 9 8.84 -44.60 25.02
CA GLU A 9 8.39 -45.34 23.85
C GLU A 9 8.33 -44.44 22.63
N LEU A 10 9.01 -44.83 21.57
CA LEU A 10 9.14 -44.10 20.32
C LEU A 10 8.41 -44.85 19.21
N ALA A 11 7.78 -44.11 18.32
CA ALA A 11 7.26 -44.69 17.08
C ALA A 11 8.44 -45.25 16.23
N ASP A 12 8.16 -46.29 15.46
CA ASP A 12 9.20 -46.96 14.67
C ASP A 12 9.79 -46.09 13.54
N SER A 13 9.14 -44.97 13.23
CA SER A 13 9.57 -43.97 12.24
C SER A 13 10.53 -42.93 12.77
N GLU A 14 10.74 -42.83 14.09
CA GLU A 14 11.50 -41.75 14.72
C GLU A 14 13.02 -42.00 14.68
N GLN A 15 13.76 -41.12 14.09
CA GLN A 15 15.24 -41.15 14.02
C GLN A 15 15.93 -40.48 15.21
N LYS A 16 15.20 -39.68 15.97
CA LYS A 16 15.69 -38.99 17.18
C LYS A 16 14.60 -38.94 18.24
N CYS A 17 14.99 -39.16 19.48
CA CYS A 17 14.05 -39.06 20.59
C CYS A 17 13.55 -37.59 20.74
N PRO A 18 12.24 -37.31 20.76
CA PRO A 18 11.73 -35.96 20.89
C PRO A 18 12.01 -35.32 22.27
N LEU A 19 12.25 -36.12 23.31
CA LEU A 19 12.48 -35.63 24.66
C LEU A 19 13.95 -35.32 24.96
N CYS A 20 14.86 -36.23 24.56
CA CYS A 20 16.30 -36.09 24.92
C CYS A 20 17.22 -35.89 23.71
N HIS A 21 16.66 -35.80 22.50
CA HIS A 21 17.32 -35.60 21.23
C HIS A 21 18.42 -36.65 20.90
N THR A 22 18.42 -37.75 21.62
CA THR A 22 19.38 -38.85 21.38
C THR A 22 19.02 -39.52 20.03
N PRO A 23 20.01 -39.69 19.12
CA PRO A 23 19.76 -40.41 17.88
C PRO A 23 19.43 -41.87 18.18
N VAL A 24 18.38 -42.38 17.56
CA VAL A 24 17.94 -43.79 17.71
C VAL A 24 18.36 -44.54 16.47
N TYR A 25 19.25 -45.50 16.64
CA TYR A 25 19.72 -46.37 15.56
C TYR A 25 19.13 -47.75 15.72
N PHE A 26 18.36 -48.21 14.75
CA PHE A 26 17.87 -49.58 14.69
C PHE A 26 18.45 -50.27 13.47
N PRO A 27 19.35 -51.24 13.62
CA PRO A 27 19.94 -51.96 12.50
C PRO A 27 18.85 -52.80 11.77
N GLY A 28 18.62 -52.50 10.51
CA GLY A 28 17.64 -53.23 9.69
C GLY A 28 16.33 -52.48 9.43
N PHE A 29 16.11 -51.30 10.03
CA PHE A 29 14.94 -50.49 9.68
C PHE A 29 15.28 -49.54 8.51
N VAL A 30 14.73 -49.86 7.35
CA VAL A 30 14.69 -48.98 6.20
C VAL A 30 13.32 -48.30 6.22
N PRO A 31 13.21 -47.00 6.46
CA PRO A 31 11.92 -46.33 6.43
C PRO A 31 11.31 -46.49 5.04
N LYS A 32 10.24 -47.26 4.93
CA LYS A 32 9.43 -47.27 3.72
C LYS A 32 8.77 -45.90 3.60
N GLU A 33 9.09 -45.17 2.56
CA GLU A 33 8.51 -43.87 2.26
C GLU A 33 7.00 -43.89 2.01
N GLU A 34 6.45 -45.12 1.84
CA GLU A 34 5.05 -45.39 1.49
C GLU A 34 4.08 -45.37 2.68
N ASP A 35 4.53 -45.49 3.93
CA ASP A 35 3.65 -45.53 5.11
C ASP A 35 3.37 -44.19 5.79
N ARG A 36 3.52 -43.08 5.09
CA ARG A 36 3.13 -41.79 5.65
C ARG A 36 1.61 -41.64 5.56
N THR A 37 0.93 -41.86 6.67
CA THR A 37 -0.53 -41.74 6.84
C THR A 37 -1.07 -40.31 6.66
N TYR A 38 -0.19 -39.32 6.58
CA TYR A 38 -0.56 -37.92 6.36
C TYR A 38 -0.27 -37.50 4.92
N PRO A 39 -1.26 -36.93 4.22
CA PRO A 39 -1.02 -36.35 2.91
C PRO A 39 0.10 -35.30 3.01
N ARG A 40 1.08 -35.36 2.11
CA ARG A 40 2.08 -34.29 2.01
C ARG A 40 1.33 -32.99 1.83
N PHE A 41 1.52 -32.04 2.73
CA PHE A 41 1.11 -30.66 2.49
C PHE A 41 1.95 -30.18 1.30
N GLU A 42 1.38 -30.28 0.11
CA GLU A 42 1.94 -29.59 -1.04
C GLU A 42 1.86 -28.10 -0.72
N LYS A 43 3.02 -27.47 -0.61
CA LYS A 43 3.05 -26.00 -0.46
C LYS A 43 2.28 -25.46 -1.64
N PRO A 44 1.23 -24.63 -1.40
CA PRO A 44 0.48 -24.03 -2.49
C PRO A 44 1.48 -23.39 -3.46
N GLU A 45 1.36 -23.71 -4.74
CA GLU A 45 2.20 -23.12 -5.77
C GLU A 45 2.15 -21.59 -5.61
N THR A 46 3.29 -20.99 -5.34
CA THR A 46 3.36 -19.55 -5.17
C THR A 46 3.07 -18.92 -6.53
N VAL A 47 1.90 -18.31 -6.63
CA VAL A 47 1.49 -17.59 -7.84
C VAL A 47 2.57 -16.57 -8.18
N ASN A 48 3.09 -16.62 -9.40
CA ASN A 48 4.13 -15.70 -9.84
C ASN A 48 3.51 -14.29 -10.02
N PRO A 49 3.80 -13.32 -9.15
CA PRO A 49 3.17 -12.00 -9.21
C PRO A 49 3.47 -11.27 -10.53
N ARG A 50 4.57 -11.57 -11.20
CA ARG A 50 4.91 -10.98 -12.49
C ARG A 50 3.92 -11.33 -13.59
N GLY A 51 3.35 -12.53 -13.58
CA GLY A 51 2.30 -12.92 -14.52
C GLY A 51 1.04 -12.07 -14.37
N ILE A 52 0.67 -11.74 -13.15
CA ILE A 52 -0.48 -10.87 -12.86
C ILE A 52 -0.23 -9.46 -13.38
N TYR A 53 0.95 -8.88 -13.11
CA TYR A 53 1.30 -7.53 -13.61
C TYR A 53 1.37 -7.49 -15.14
N PHE A 54 1.81 -8.56 -15.79
CA PHE A 54 1.80 -8.67 -17.24
C PHE A 54 0.37 -8.63 -17.81
N ILE A 55 -0.55 -9.41 -17.24
CA ILE A 55 -1.96 -9.43 -17.65
C ILE A 55 -2.60 -8.05 -17.47
N ILE A 56 -2.37 -7.41 -16.32
CA ILE A 56 -2.88 -6.05 -16.05
C ILE A 56 -2.33 -5.06 -17.07
N SER A 57 -1.01 -5.09 -17.34
CA SER A 57 -0.38 -4.18 -18.30
C SER A 57 -0.96 -4.35 -19.70
N PHE A 58 -1.20 -5.60 -20.12
CA PHE A 58 -1.79 -5.91 -21.40
C PHE A 58 -3.23 -5.42 -21.52
N ALA A 59 -4.04 -5.62 -20.46
CA ALA A 59 -5.42 -5.12 -20.41
C ALA A 59 -5.48 -3.57 -20.48
N LEU A 60 -4.60 -2.88 -19.75
CA LEU A 60 -4.48 -1.42 -19.80
C LEU A 60 -4.05 -0.92 -21.18
N ALA A 61 -3.12 -1.62 -21.85
CA ALA A 61 -2.70 -1.29 -23.20
C ALA A 61 -3.85 -1.43 -24.20
N ILE A 62 -4.65 -2.50 -24.10
CA ILE A 62 -5.86 -2.68 -24.92
C ILE A 62 -6.84 -1.53 -24.71
N ALA A 63 -7.13 -1.16 -23.46
CA ALA A 63 -8.03 -0.06 -23.15
C ALA A 63 -7.55 1.28 -23.74
N ALA A 64 -6.24 1.55 -23.66
CA ALA A 64 -5.63 2.74 -24.24
C ALA A 64 -5.76 2.77 -25.78
N ILE A 65 -5.48 1.65 -26.43
CA ILE A 65 -5.58 1.53 -27.89
C ILE A 65 -7.04 1.70 -28.36
N ILE A 66 -7.99 1.05 -27.69
CA ILE A 66 -9.41 1.16 -28.02
C ILE A 66 -9.88 2.62 -27.89
N SER A 67 -9.51 3.30 -26.79
CA SER A 67 -9.87 4.69 -26.55
C SER A 67 -9.29 5.61 -27.62
N PHE A 68 -8.04 5.37 -28.02
CA PHE A 68 -7.38 6.15 -29.06
C PHE A 68 -8.03 5.96 -30.44
N VAL A 69 -8.30 4.71 -30.84
CA VAL A 69 -8.95 4.40 -32.11
C VAL A 69 -10.38 4.95 -32.17
N ALA A 70 -11.13 4.86 -31.05
CA ALA A 70 -12.48 5.42 -30.95
C ALA A 70 -12.48 6.94 -31.16
N ASP A 71 -11.53 7.67 -30.57
CA ASP A 71 -11.42 9.13 -30.70
C ASP A 71 -11.06 9.54 -32.13
N LEU A 72 -10.15 8.83 -32.77
CA LEU A 72 -9.77 9.06 -34.18
C LEU A 72 -10.97 8.85 -35.11
N ASN A 73 -11.83 7.87 -34.86
CA ASN A 73 -13.02 7.60 -35.68
C ASN A 73 -14.10 8.70 -35.57
N MET A 74 -14.07 9.51 -34.50
CA MET A 74 -14.97 10.65 -34.34
C MET A 74 -14.58 11.86 -35.21
N GLY A 75 -13.42 11.82 -35.88
CA GLY A 75 -13.05 12.78 -36.94
C GLY A 75 -12.55 14.15 -36.48
N ASN A 76 -12.46 14.41 -35.19
CA ASN A 76 -12.06 15.71 -34.62
C ASN A 76 -10.60 15.75 -34.08
N GLY A 77 -9.78 14.75 -34.44
CA GLY A 77 -8.43 14.62 -33.87
C GLY A 77 -8.44 14.04 -32.45
N ILE A 78 -7.34 14.24 -31.73
CA ILE A 78 -7.21 13.75 -30.34
C ILE A 78 -7.95 14.72 -29.42
N THR A 79 -9.11 14.31 -28.89
CA THR A 79 -9.95 15.14 -28.02
C THR A 79 -10.01 14.58 -26.60
N TRP A 80 -10.75 13.52 -26.37
CA TRP A 80 -10.96 12.94 -25.05
C TRP A 80 -10.00 11.78 -24.73
N SER A 81 -9.49 11.10 -25.77
CA SER A 81 -8.58 9.95 -25.56
C SER A 81 -7.30 10.32 -24.82
N GLY A 82 -6.81 11.55 -24.99
CA GLY A 82 -5.66 12.05 -24.28
C GLY A 82 -5.83 12.03 -22.76
N TYR A 83 -7.03 12.36 -22.25
CA TYR A 83 -7.32 12.26 -20.80
C TYR A 83 -7.35 10.81 -20.33
N VAL A 84 -7.94 9.92 -21.10
CA VAL A 84 -8.02 8.50 -20.77
C VAL A 84 -6.65 7.86 -20.77
N ILE A 85 -5.87 8.08 -21.83
CA ILE A 85 -4.51 7.52 -21.94
C ILE A 85 -3.59 8.07 -20.85
N GLY A 86 -3.67 9.37 -20.58
CA GLY A 86 -2.94 9.99 -19.47
C GLY A 86 -3.32 9.41 -18.12
N GLY A 87 -4.62 9.17 -17.87
CA GLY A 87 -5.11 8.52 -16.66
C GLY A 87 -4.64 7.06 -16.54
N ILE A 88 -4.67 6.29 -17.63
CA ILE A 88 -4.13 4.92 -17.69
C ILE A 88 -2.62 4.92 -17.41
N ALA A 89 -1.85 5.83 -18.02
CA ALA A 89 -0.43 5.96 -17.79
C ALA A 89 -0.11 6.32 -16.33
N LEU A 90 -0.88 7.24 -15.75
CA LEU A 90 -0.76 7.60 -14.34
C LEU A 90 -1.07 6.40 -13.43
N PHE A 91 -2.17 5.70 -13.68
CA PHE A 91 -2.52 4.49 -12.93
C PHE A 91 -1.41 3.43 -13.02
N TYR A 92 -0.84 3.26 -14.20
CA TYR A 92 0.26 2.32 -14.42
C TYR A 92 1.48 2.68 -13.58
N VAL A 93 1.88 3.95 -13.56
CA VAL A 93 3.04 4.42 -12.78
C VAL A 93 2.81 4.25 -11.29
N LEU A 94 1.62 4.61 -10.79
CA LEU A 94 1.31 4.57 -9.35
C LEU A 94 1.16 3.15 -8.80
N PHE A 95 0.52 2.23 -9.56
CA PHE A 95 0.10 0.94 -9.00
C PHE A 95 0.80 -0.27 -9.64
N VAL A 96 1.07 -0.22 -10.94
CA VAL A 96 1.63 -1.38 -11.66
C VAL A 96 3.15 -1.36 -11.65
N LEU A 97 3.75 -0.19 -11.90
CA LEU A 97 5.20 -0.03 -11.97
C LEU A 97 5.91 -0.49 -10.68
N PRO A 98 5.47 -0.12 -9.45
CA PRO A 98 6.11 -0.58 -8.22
C PRO A 98 6.13 -2.10 -8.08
N GLY A 99 5.10 -2.78 -8.59
CA GLY A 99 4.98 -4.25 -8.55
C GLY A 99 5.99 -5.00 -9.41
N TRP A 100 6.58 -4.37 -10.43
CA TRP A 100 7.63 -4.97 -11.24
C TRP A 100 8.98 -5.05 -10.51
N PHE A 101 9.18 -4.19 -9.49
CA PHE A 101 10.44 -4.15 -8.75
C PHE A 101 10.42 -5.13 -7.57
N ARG A 102 11.47 -5.91 -7.41
CA ARG A 102 11.64 -6.87 -6.31
C ARG A 102 11.75 -6.22 -4.94
N LYS A 103 12.27 -5.00 -4.89
CA LYS A 103 12.42 -4.21 -3.66
C LYS A 103 11.75 -2.85 -3.89
N TYR A 104 10.63 -2.65 -3.22
CA TYR A 104 10.00 -1.35 -3.16
C TYR A 104 10.85 -0.39 -2.33
N ASN A 105 11.33 0.68 -2.96
CA ASN A 105 12.05 1.74 -2.27
C ASN A 105 11.19 3.03 -2.24
N PRO A 106 10.56 3.36 -1.10
CA PRO A 106 9.67 4.52 -1.00
C PRO A 106 10.33 5.84 -1.38
N ALA A 107 11.63 5.96 -1.12
CA ALA A 107 12.38 7.19 -1.41
C ALA A 107 12.47 7.52 -2.91
N ILE A 108 12.32 6.52 -3.79
CA ILE A 108 12.34 6.72 -5.24
C ILE A 108 10.90 6.84 -5.78
N PHE A 109 9.99 5.97 -5.32
CA PHE A 109 8.64 5.92 -5.88
C PHE A 109 7.80 7.14 -5.50
N ILE A 110 7.89 7.65 -4.27
CA ILE A 110 7.11 8.83 -3.87
C ILE A 110 7.41 10.08 -4.72
N PRO A 111 8.68 10.47 -4.97
CA PRO A 111 8.97 11.56 -5.88
C PRO A 111 8.52 11.29 -7.33
N THR A 112 8.65 10.04 -7.79
CA THR A 112 8.21 9.64 -9.13
C THR A 112 6.69 9.80 -9.28
N ASP A 113 5.92 9.37 -8.28
CA ASP A 113 4.47 9.51 -8.24
C ASP A 113 4.05 10.98 -8.24
N PHE A 114 4.73 11.82 -7.46
CA PHE A 114 4.50 13.27 -7.46
C PHE A 114 4.72 13.90 -8.83
N VAL A 115 5.82 13.56 -9.49
CA VAL A 115 6.14 14.05 -10.85
C VAL A 115 5.09 13.54 -11.84
N ALA A 116 4.70 12.28 -11.78
CA ALA A 116 3.71 11.70 -12.68
C ALA A 116 2.32 12.37 -12.53
N ILE A 117 1.87 12.58 -11.30
CA ILE A 117 0.63 13.31 -11.00
C ILE A 117 0.74 14.75 -11.50
N GLY A 118 1.85 15.42 -11.22
CA GLY A 118 2.10 16.80 -11.67
C GLY A 118 2.06 16.94 -13.20
N LEU A 119 2.70 16.03 -13.92
CA LEU A 119 2.69 16.03 -15.40
C LEU A 119 1.28 15.79 -15.95
N TYR A 120 0.51 14.88 -15.36
CA TYR A 120 -0.84 14.63 -15.79
C TYR A 120 -1.77 15.82 -15.54
N LEU A 121 -1.68 16.47 -14.37
CA LEU A 121 -2.45 17.68 -14.07
C LEU A 121 -2.01 18.86 -14.95
N PHE A 122 -0.73 18.96 -15.27
CA PHE A 122 -0.22 19.95 -16.21
C PHE A 122 -0.79 19.74 -17.61
N TYR A 123 -0.83 18.48 -18.08
CA TYR A 123 -1.48 18.14 -19.35
C TYR A 123 -2.96 18.56 -19.37
N ILE A 124 -3.73 18.24 -18.32
CA ILE A 124 -5.14 18.66 -18.21
C ILE A 124 -5.27 20.19 -18.26
N ASN A 125 -4.43 20.89 -17.49
CA ASN A 125 -4.44 22.36 -17.47
C ASN A 125 -4.16 22.95 -18.86
N PHE A 126 -3.21 22.38 -19.59
CA PHE A 126 -2.88 22.79 -20.97
C PHE A 126 -4.03 22.48 -21.94
N ALA A 127 -4.59 21.28 -21.90
CA ALA A 127 -5.66 20.85 -22.78
C ALA A 127 -6.97 21.62 -22.56
N THR A 128 -7.25 22.05 -21.32
CA THR A 128 -8.42 22.87 -20.96
C THR A 128 -8.21 24.38 -21.12
N GLY A 129 -6.98 24.81 -21.45
CA GLY A 129 -6.63 26.23 -21.48
C GLY A 129 -6.67 26.91 -20.10
N GLY A 130 -6.62 26.12 -19.02
CA GLY A 130 -6.70 26.61 -17.66
C GLY A 130 -5.41 27.30 -17.18
N ARG A 131 -5.50 28.05 -16.07
CA ARG A 131 -4.35 28.66 -15.39
C ARG A 131 -4.26 28.27 -13.93
N TRP A 132 -4.94 27.16 -13.56
CA TRP A 132 -5.06 26.73 -12.18
C TRP A 132 -3.93 25.78 -11.72
N PHE A 133 -3.06 25.34 -12.62
CA PHE A 133 -2.02 24.37 -12.30
C PHE A 133 -1.05 24.87 -11.22
N ILE A 134 -0.46 26.06 -11.41
CA ILE A 134 0.55 26.62 -10.49
C ILE A 134 -0.11 27.10 -9.20
N SER A 135 -1.28 27.74 -9.29
CA SER A 135 -1.94 28.36 -8.14
C SER A 135 -2.69 27.37 -7.24
N PHE A 136 -3.14 26.23 -7.81
CA PHE A 136 -3.96 25.26 -7.08
C PHE A 136 -3.39 23.83 -7.11
N ALA A 137 -3.21 23.24 -8.32
CA ALA A 137 -2.87 21.84 -8.43
C ALA A 137 -1.52 21.49 -7.83
N LEU A 138 -0.49 22.28 -8.11
CA LEU A 138 0.87 22.02 -7.65
C LEU A 138 1.02 22.17 -6.12
N PRO A 139 0.47 23.19 -5.45
CA PRO A 139 0.49 23.26 -3.99
C PRO A 139 -0.28 22.12 -3.33
N VAL A 140 -1.48 21.80 -3.84
CA VAL A 140 -2.29 20.72 -3.28
C VAL A 140 -1.61 19.35 -3.42
N THR A 141 -1.10 19.03 -4.61
CA THR A 141 -0.36 17.77 -4.81
C THR A 141 0.91 17.72 -3.97
N GLY A 142 1.60 18.86 -3.80
CA GLY A 142 2.76 18.96 -2.93
C GLY A 142 2.42 18.65 -1.46
N ILE A 143 1.34 19.22 -0.93
CA ILE A 143 0.87 18.97 0.43
C ILE A 143 0.52 17.48 0.61
N VAL A 144 -0.26 16.90 -0.30
CA VAL A 144 -0.65 15.49 -0.23
C VAL A 144 0.58 14.58 -0.28
N THR A 145 1.53 14.89 -1.16
CA THR A 145 2.77 14.10 -1.27
C THR A 145 3.61 14.20 0.00
N LEU A 146 3.71 15.37 0.61
CA LEU A 146 4.41 15.54 1.89
C LEU A 146 3.77 14.71 3.00
N LEU A 147 2.44 14.67 3.09
CA LEU A 147 1.73 13.84 4.07
C LEU A 147 1.99 12.35 3.85
N ILE A 148 1.86 11.87 2.61
CA ILE A 148 2.11 10.47 2.26
C ILE A 148 3.58 10.10 2.51
N SER A 149 4.52 10.97 2.13
CA SER A 149 5.95 10.77 2.38
C SER A 149 6.24 10.66 3.88
N THR A 150 5.64 11.54 4.68
CA THR A 150 5.82 11.55 6.13
C THR A 150 5.34 10.23 6.75
N ILE A 151 4.12 9.77 6.40
CA ILE A 151 3.59 8.49 6.87
C ILE A 151 4.53 7.35 6.48
N THR A 152 4.92 7.29 5.21
CA THR A 152 5.70 6.18 4.68
C THR A 152 7.09 6.12 5.29
N ILE A 153 7.77 7.27 5.37
CA ILE A 153 9.13 7.36 5.93
C ILE A 153 9.10 7.06 7.43
N LEU A 154 8.18 7.66 8.19
CA LEU A 154 8.09 7.41 9.62
C LEU A 154 7.71 5.94 9.91
N SER A 155 6.77 5.37 9.16
CA SER A 155 6.39 3.96 9.31
C SER A 155 7.52 2.99 8.94
N TYR A 156 8.39 3.37 8.02
CA TYR A 156 9.56 2.56 7.64
C TYR A 156 10.66 2.59 8.69
N TYR A 157 10.95 3.75 9.27
CA TYR A 157 12.03 3.92 10.25
C TYR A 157 11.60 3.63 11.69
N LEU A 158 10.37 3.96 12.06
CA LEU A 158 9.85 3.80 13.42
C LEU A 158 9.02 2.51 13.51
N LYS A 159 9.66 1.42 13.91
CA LYS A 159 9.00 0.11 14.12
C LYS A 159 8.05 0.05 15.32
N LYS A 160 8.02 1.09 16.17
CA LYS A 160 7.16 1.19 17.35
C LYS A 160 6.51 2.57 17.37
N GLY A 161 5.25 2.65 17.81
CA GLY A 161 4.56 3.92 17.98
C GLY A 161 3.77 4.40 16.76
N TYR A 162 3.28 3.49 15.93
CA TYR A 162 2.45 3.82 14.76
C TYR A 162 1.25 4.71 15.09
N LEU A 163 0.64 4.56 16.27
CA LEU A 163 -0.49 5.39 16.71
C LEU A 163 -0.13 6.87 16.81
N TYR A 164 1.10 7.19 17.25
CA TYR A 164 1.58 8.58 17.28
C TYR A 164 1.75 9.15 15.87
N ILE A 165 2.30 8.33 14.96
CA ILE A 165 2.52 8.74 13.57
C ILE A 165 1.18 9.03 12.90
N TYR A 166 0.24 8.08 12.94
CA TYR A 166 -1.08 8.25 12.33
C TYR A 166 -1.86 9.38 12.98
N GLY A 167 -1.83 9.51 14.32
CA GLY A 167 -2.46 10.61 15.03
C GLY A 167 -1.91 11.97 14.61
N GLY A 168 -0.59 12.11 14.56
CA GLY A 168 0.08 13.35 14.13
C GLY A 168 -0.22 13.71 12.67
N VAL A 169 -0.22 12.74 11.77
CA VAL A 169 -0.54 12.96 10.36
C VAL A 169 -2.00 13.33 10.14
N LEU A 170 -2.94 12.73 10.89
CA LEU A 170 -4.36 13.12 10.83
C LEU A 170 -4.56 14.57 11.28
N ILE A 171 -3.90 15.00 12.34
CA ILE A 171 -3.95 16.40 12.79
C ILE A 171 -3.37 17.34 11.73
N ALA A 172 -2.23 16.98 11.15
CA ALA A 172 -1.62 17.75 10.06
C ALA A 172 -2.53 17.80 8.83
N ALA A 173 -3.12 16.69 8.41
CA ALA A 173 -4.08 16.63 7.31
C ALA A 173 -5.30 17.52 7.56
N GLY A 174 -5.83 17.53 8.79
CA GLY A 174 -6.88 18.45 9.19
C GLY A 174 -6.47 19.92 9.04
N ALA A 175 -5.27 20.27 9.48
CA ALA A 175 -4.75 21.63 9.37
C ALA A 175 -4.52 22.08 7.92
N PHE A 176 -4.32 21.16 6.97
CA PHE A 176 -4.21 21.51 5.55
C PHE A 176 -5.54 21.76 4.87
N CYS A 177 -6.69 21.33 5.42
CA CYS A 177 -8.00 21.58 4.81
C CYS A 177 -8.31 23.08 4.65
N PRO A 178 -8.09 23.95 5.64
CA PRO A 178 -8.26 25.40 5.47
C PRO A 178 -7.30 26.00 4.44
N ALA A 179 -6.09 25.48 4.33
CA ALA A 179 -5.13 25.93 3.31
C ALA A 179 -5.64 25.61 1.90
N ILE A 180 -6.21 24.41 1.69
CA ILE A 180 -6.82 24.03 0.42
C ILE A 180 -8.03 24.90 0.10
N GLU A 181 -8.91 25.18 1.08
CA GLU A 181 -10.04 26.09 0.89
C GLU A 181 -9.57 27.49 0.48
N THR A 182 -8.52 28.01 1.14
CA THR A 182 -7.94 29.32 0.78
C THR A 182 -7.40 29.30 -0.67
N LEU A 183 -6.74 28.26 -1.10
CA LEU A 183 -6.28 28.09 -2.48
C LEU A 183 -7.44 28.03 -3.47
N CYS A 184 -8.56 27.37 -3.12
CA CYS A 184 -9.78 27.35 -3.93
C CYS A 184 -10.36 28.74 -4.09
N ILE A 185 -10.46 29.51 -2.98
CA ILE A 185 -11.01 30.89 -3.00
C ILE A 185 -10.16 31.78 -3.89
N VAL A 186 -8.84 31.74 -3.71
CA VAL A 186 -7.92 32.61 -4.48
C VAL A 186 -7.86 32.23 -5.96
N THR A 187 -7.90 30.94 -6.29
CA THR A 187 -7.73 30.48 -7.67
C THR A 187 -9.03 30.57 -8.47
N PHE A 188 -10.17 30.21 -7.85
CA PHE A 188 -11.46 30.12 -8.54
C PHE A 188 -12.42 31.26 -8.17
N ASN A 189 -11.97 32.24 -7.38
CA ASN A 189 -12.75 33.39 -6.92
C ASN A 189 -14.09 32.98 -6.29
N GLN A 190 -14.07 31.92 -5.48
CA GLN A 190 -15.26 31.40 -4.80
C GLN A 190 -15.52 32.11 -3.48
N THR A 191 -16.77 32.14 -3.06
CA THR A 191 -17.14 32.64 -1.72
C THR A 191 -16.69 31.64 -0.66
N PRO A 192 -16.16 32.08 0.51
CA PRO A 192 -15.75 31.20 1.58
C PRO A 192 -16.96 30.42 2.12
N MET A 193 -16.94 29.11 1.99
CA MET A 193 -18.01 28.21 2.45
C MET A 193 -17.76 27.61 3.83
N LEU A 194 -16.55 27.80 4.38
CA LEU A 194 -16.10 27.28 5.68
C LEU A 194 -16.24 25.75 5.79
N TRP A 195 -16.30 25.05 4.65
CA TRP A 195 -16.43 23.59 4.62
C TRP A 195 -15.22 22.87 5.23
N SER A 196 -14.04 23.53 5.19
CA SER A 196 -12.80 22.98 5.70
C SER A 196 -12.78 22.82 7.23
N LEU A 197 -13.66 23.53 7.94
CA LEU A 197 -13.79 23.41 9.39
C LEU A 197 -14.32 22.04 9.83
N TYR A 198 -15.20 21.41 9.05
CA TYR A 198 -15.74 20.09 9.38
C TYR A 198 -14.66 19.01 9.37
N PRO A 199 -13.89 18.82 8.28
CA PRO A 199 -12.79 17.85 8.27
C PRO A 199 -11.66 18.24 9.23
N LEU A 200 -11.37 19.54 9.44
CA LEU A 200 -10.40 19.99 10.43
C LEU A 200 -10.75 19.47 11.82
N ILE A 201 -11.97 19.72 12.29
CA ILE A 201 -12.41 19.30 13.64
C ILE A 201 -12.44 17.75 13.72
N ALA A 202 -12.99 17.08 12.72
CA ALA A 202 -13.09 15.63 12.72
C ALA A 202 -11.71 14.96 12.77
N LEU A 203 -10.79 15.37 11.90
CA LEU A 203 -9.44 14.79 11.83
C LEU A 203 -8.60 15.14 13.06
N PHE A 204 -8.78 16.35 13.62
CA PHE A 204 -8.13 16.74 14.85
C PHE A 204 -8.60 15.88 16.03
N LEU A 205 -9.91 15.67 16.20
CA LEU A 205 -10.44 14.85 17.28
C LEU A 205 -10.03 13.38 17.16
N ILE A 206 -10.08 12.81 15.94
CA ILE A 206 -9.63 11.43 15.70
C ILE A 206 -8.12 11.31 15.95
N GLY A 207 -7.32 12.25 15.45
CA GLY A 207 -5.88 12.26 15.67
C GLY A 207 -5.51 12.36 17.16
N MET A 208 -6.17 13.24 17.90
CA MET A 208 -6.01 13.35 19.35
C MET A 208 -6.42 12.08 20.08
N MET A 209 -7.52 11.45 19.68
CA MET A 209 -7.94 10.15 20.21
C MET A 209 -6.86 9.08 20.04
N LEU A 210 -6.26 8.97 18.85
CA LEU A 210 -5.18 8.01 18.59
C LEU A 210 -3.95 8.30 19.46
N ILE A 211 -3.59 9.56 19.66
CA ILE A 211 -2.47 9.96 20.53
C ILE A 211 -2.77 9.60 22.00
N VAL A 212 -3.98 9.87 22.47
CA VAL A 212 -4.40 9.50 23.83
C VAL A 212 -4.33 7.97 24.03
N ILE A 213 -4.83 7.20 23.08
CA ILE A 213 -4.73 5.72 23.10
C ILE A 213 -3.27 5.27 23.13
N ALA A 214 -2.39 5.96 22.40
CA ALA A 214 -0.96 5.63 22.38
C ALA A 214 -0.28 5.89 23.73
N ILE A 215 -0.69 6.93 24.47
CA ILE A 215 -0.13 7.34 25.77
C ILE A 215 -0.66 6.40 26.88
N VAL A 216 -1.95 6.06 26.86
CA VAL A 216 -2.62 5.32 27.94
C VAL A 216 -2.40 3.82 27.74
N LYS A 217 -1.40 3.25 28.43
CA LYS A 217 -1.01 1.83 28.35
C LYS A 217 -2.19 0.84 28.45
N PRO A 218 -3.12 0.95 29.45
CA PRO A 218 -4.22 -0.02 29.59
C PRO A 218 -5.18 -0.01 28.40
N LEU A 219 -5.43 1.15 27.78
CA LEU A 219 -6.25 1.25 26.57
C LEU A 219 -5.57 0.58 25.37
N ARG A 220 -4.28 0.82 25.21
CA ARG A 220 -3.50 0.19 24.14
C ARG A 220 -3.47 -1.33 24.27
N GLU A 221 -3.23 -1.87 25.47
CA GLU A 221 -3.20 -3.31 25.71
C GLU A 221 -4.58 -3.96 25.52
N SER A 222 -5.66 -3.29 25.90
CA SER A 222 -7.03 -3.76 25.66
C SER A 222 -7.32 -3.85 24.15
N LEU A 223 -6.94 -2.84 23.38
CA LEU A 223 -7.11 -2.84 21.93
C LEU A 223 -6.26 -3.92 21.24
N CYS A 224 -5.00 -4.10 21.66
CA CYS A 224 -4.15 -5.18 21.13
C CYS A 224 -4.76 -6.57 21.39
N ARG A 225 -5.42 -6.78 22.53
CA ARG A 225 -6.12 -8.05 22.84
C ARG A 225 -7.36 -8.26 21.98
N ILE A 226 -8.13 -7.20 21.70
CA ILE A 226 -9.35 -7.28 20.89
C ILE A 226 -9.03 -7.56 19.42
N PHE A 227 -8.00 -6.91 18.89
CA PHE A 227 -7.62 -7.04 17.47
C PHE A 227 -6.58 -8.14 17.20
N ALA A 228 -6.15 -8.90 18.22
CA ALA A 228 -5.17 -9.98 18.12
C ALA A 228 -3.85 -9.58 17.42
N ILE A 229 -3.40 -8.33 17.64
CA ILE A 229 -2.16 -7.77 17.08
C ILE A 229 -1.11 -7.65 18.20
#